data_9e54d1966f83dc3aacca5e9f203ab60a
#
_entry.id   9e54d1966f83dc3aacca5e9f203ab60a
#
_cell.length_a   1.000
_cell.length_b   1.000
_cell.length_c   1.000
_cell.angle_alpha   90.00
_cell.angle_beta   90.00
_cell.angle_gamma   90.00
#
_symmetry.space_group_name_H-M   'P 1'
#
loop_
_entity.id
_entity.type
_entity.pdbx_description
1 polymer ?
#
loop_
_entity_poly.entity_id
_entity_poly.type
_entity_poly.pdbx_seq_one_letter_code
_entity_poly.pdbx_strand_id
1 'polypeptide(L)'
;TYFLCRYTKEQDNRRFIFFLGWSNTGSMNVARFIHTASKLSNGKILVAGGQNSDGRLTSAELYDPLTEVWTTTASMNTARYGHTATLLSDGKVLVVGGYSHFEPLSSAELFDPLTGVWTTTGSMSIARHGHTASLLADGKVLVAGGTSRGVYLRGAELYDPSTRLWINTGNLTTERYAHTAVTLKNGKILVLGGDVMAVRLNSTELYDPSTKLWTNSGSMKIGRVRHTASLLLNGKVLVTGGYDVSFFSSSELYDPSTELWTDTGDMNSARDGHTASVLANGKVLVIGGDRHGIHLNSVELYDPLTELWTNASDMNYSRYGHTATILTNEKVLVAGGTNSTHLNSAELYSWT
;
A
#
# COMPACT_ATOMS: atom_id res chain seq x y z
N THR A 1 -6.94 14.92 27.31
CA THR A 1 -7.59 14.10 28.36
C THR A 1 -7.56 12.67 27.87
N TYR A 2 -6.65 11.87 28.39
CA TYR A 2 -6.49 10.46 28.00
C TYR A 2 -7.64 9.63 28.58
N PHE A 3 -8.49 9.07 27.71
CA PHE A 3 -9.41 8.00 28.10
C PHE A 3 -8.66 6.66 28.07
N LEU A 4 -8.18 6.24 29.22
CA LEU A 4 -7.71 4.89 29.48
C LEU A 4 -8.93 3.98 29.66
N CYS A 5 -9.36 3.27 28.62
CA CYS A 5 -10.33 2.21 28.78
C CYS A 5 -9.57 0.92 29.18
N ARG A 6 -9.64 0.55 30.47
CA ARG A 6 -9.09 -0.72 30.97
C ARG A 6 -10.15 -1.81 30.87
N TYR A 7 -9.93 -2.78 30.01
CA TYR A 7 -10.70 -4.02 30.00
C TYR A 7 -9.85 -5.14 30.62
N THR A 8 -10.35 -5.81 31.65
CA THR A 8 -9.68 -6.97 32.28
C THR A 8 -10.48 -8.21 31.98
N LYS A 9 -9.88 -9.18 31.31
CA LYS A 9 -10.41 -10.53 31.19
C LYS A 9 -9.56 -11.43 32.10
N GLU A 10 -10.15 -11.92 33.19
CA GLU A 10 -9.49 -12.88 34.09
C GLU A 10 -9.61 -14.29 33.49
N GLN A 11 -8.52 -14.82 32.98
CA GLN A 11 -8.23 -16.26 32.94
C GLN A 11 -6.75 -16.44 33.26
N ASP A 12 -6.44 -17.24 34.23
CA ASP A 12 -5.09 -17.61 34.69
C ASP A 12 -4.20 -16.46 35.21
N ASN A 13 -4.48 -15.95 36.40
CA ASN A 13 -3.59 -15.12 37.27
C ASN A 13 -2.51 -14.24 36.56
N ARG A 14 -2.60 -14.01 35.26
CA ARG A 14 -1.82 -13.04 34.49
C ARG A 14 -2.75 -11.91 34.06
N ARG A 15 -2.58 -10.72 34.62
CA ARG A 15 -3.24 -9.50 34.13
C ARG A 15 -2.59 -9.10 32.82
N PHE A 16 -3.27 -9.39 31.70
CA PHE A 16 -2.95 -8.76 30.43
C PHE A 16 -3.62 -7.38 30.42
N ILE A 17 -2.83 -6.33 30.43
CA ILE A 17 -3.31 -4.96 30.19
C ILE A 17 -3.31 -4.78 28.68
N PHE A 18 -4.48 -4.83 28.05
CA PHE A 18 -4.64 -4.47 26.65
C PHE A 18 -4.69 -2.94 26.55
N PHE A 19 -3.71 -2.37 25.86
CA PHE A 19 -3.75 -0.97 25.48
C PHE A 19 -4.48 -0.85 24.15
N LEU A 20 -5.70 -0.29 24.16
CA LEU A 20 -6.38 0.11 22.93
C LEU A 20 -5.78 1.43 22.45
N GLY A 21 -5.43 1.49 21.18
CA GLY A 21 -4.87 2.70 20.57
C GLY A 21 -3.41 2.58 20.18
N TRP A 22 -2.69 3.69 20.18
CA TRP A 22 -1.32 3.79 19.70
C TRP A 22 -0.29 3.61 20.79
N SER A 23 0.77 2.89 20.47
CA SER A 23 1.99 2.78 21.28
C SER A 23 3.21 3.04 20.40
N ASN A 24 4.23 3.67 20.95
CA ASN A 24 5.52 3.76 20.29
C ASN A 24 6.18 2.37 20.23
N THR A 25 6.93 2.15 19.17
CA THR A 25 7.78 0.96 19.00
C THR A 25 9.19 1.41 18.59
N GLY A 26 10.10 0.48 18.35
CA GLY A 26 11.45 0.81 17.85
C GLY A 26 11.40 1.67 16.61
N SER A 27 12.39 2.55 16.43
CA SER A 27 12.54 3.38 15.24
C SER A 27 13.48 2.75 14.22
N MET A 28 13.23 2.97 12.92
CA MET A 28 14.18 2.64 11.85
C MET A 28 15.50 3.39 12.06
N ASN A 29 16.58 2.83 11.54
CA ASN A 29 17.89 3.50 11.56
C ASN A 29 17.92 4.67 10.54
N VAL A 30 17.16 4.55 9.45
CA VAL A 30 17.12 5.54 8.36
C VAL A 30 15.70 6.06 8.18
N ALA A 31 15.53 7.39 8.29
CA ALA A 31 14.27 8.05 7.98
C ALA A 31 13.92 7.84 6.49
N ARG A 32 12.65 7.57 6.19
CA ARG A 32 12.22 7.32 4.81
C ARG A 32 10.74 7.58 4.57
N PHE A 33 10.38 8.06 3.38
CA PHE A 33 9.01 8.15 2.91
C PHE A 33 8.88 7.64 1.46
N ILE A 34 7.68 7.26 1.05
CA ILE A 34 7.40 6.60 -0.25
C ILE A 34 8.29 5.36 -0.45
N HIS A 35 8.53 4.64 0.63
CA HIS A 35 9.17 3.34 0.68
C HIS A 35 8.12 2.23 0.61
N THR A 36 8.56 0.98 0.49
CA THR A 36 7.67 -0.18 0.58
C THR A 36 7.87 -0.93 1.89
N ALA A 37 6.80 -1.57 2.38
CA ALA A 37 6.84 -2.51 3.50
C ALA A 37 6.23 -3.84 3.07
N SER A 38 6.93 -4.94 3.34
CA SER A 38 6.50 -6.29 2.99
C SER A 38 6.53 -7.19 4.21
N LYS A 39 5.39 -7.81 4.55
CA LYS A 39 5.31 -8.82 5.60
C LYS A 39 5.88 -10.13 5.06
N LEU A 40 6.96 -10.60 5.65
CA LEU A 40 7.64 -11.83 5.29
C LEU A 40 6.96 -13.07 5.89
N SER A 41 7.23 -14.25 5.34
CA SER A 41 6.66 -15.51 5.82
C SER A 41 7.04 -15.85 7.28
N ASN A 42 8.17 -15.32 7.76
CA ASN A 42 8.61 -15.45 9.17
C ASN A 42 7.98 -14.40 10.11
N GLY A 43 7.05 -13.57 9.61
CA GLY A 43 6.36 -12.55 10.37
C GLY A 43 7.10 -11.22 10.51
N LYS A 44 8.38 -11.12 10.14
CA LYS A 44 9.12 -9.86 10.11
C LYS A 44 8.62 -8.97 8.98
N ILE A 45 8.86 -7.65 9.10
CA ILE A 45 8.49 -6.69 8.08
C ILE A 45 9.77 -6.16 7.43
N LEU A 46 9.90 -6.35 6.13
CA LEU A 46 10.95 -5.73 5.33
C LEU A 46 10.49 -4.35 4.89
N VAL A 47 11.29 -3.34 5.20
CA VAL A 47 11.14 -1.98 4.67
C VAL A 47 12.29 -1.71 3.73
N ALA A 48 12.02 -1.23 2.50
CA ALA A 48 13.04 -1.05 1.48
C ALA A 48 12.89 0.25 0.70
N GLY A 49 14.02 0.89 0.40
CA GLY A 49 14.08 2.09 -0.42
C GLY A 49 13.35 3.30 0.15
N GLY A 50 12.70 4.05 -0.73
CA GLY A 50 12.12 5.36 -0.43
C GLY A 50 13.13 6.48 -0.61
N GLN A 51 12.85 7.62 0.01
CA GLN A 51 13.75 8.76 -0.01
C GLN A 51 13.74 9.52 1.33
N ASN A 52 14.78 10.33 1.57
CA ASN A 52 14.90 11.26 2.68
C ASN A 52 15.63 12.53 2.22
N SER A 53 16.12 13.35 3.17
CA SER A 53 16.91 14.56 2.87
C SER A 53 18.19 14.30 2.06
N ASP A 54 18.78 13.12 2.23
CA ASP A 54 20.05 12.74 1.57
C ASP A 54 19.82 12.20 0.15
N GLY A 55 18.57 11.94 -0.22
CA GLY A 55 18.17 11.47 -1.55
C GLY A 55 17.41 10.13 -1.53
N ARG A 56 17.53 9.40 -2.65
CA ARG A 56 16.88 8.09 -2.81
C ARG A 56 17.72 7.02 -2.13
N LEU A 57 17.05 6.03 -1.55
CA LEU A 57 17.67 5.04 -0.68
C LEU A 57 17.83 3.68 -1.37
N THR A 58 19.00 3.08 -1.18
CA THR A 58 19.23 1.65 -1.42
C THR A 58 18.96 0.83 -0.17
N SER A 59 19.03 1.45 1.01
CA SER A 59 18.97 0.76 2.29
C SER A 59 17.64 0.06 2.54
N ALA A 60 17.72 -1.05 3.25
CA ALA A 60 16.58 -1.82 3.71
C ALA A 60 16.76 -2.22 5.18
N GLU A 61 15.65 -2.38 5.89
CA GLU A 61 15.61 -2.73 7.30
C GLU A 61 14.52 -3.76 7.59
N LEU A 62 14.74 -4.58 8.59
CA LEU A 62 13.80 -5.59 9.07
C LEU A 62 13.30 -5.20 10.45
N TYR A 63 11.97 -5.13 10.61
CA TYR A 63 11.31 -5.04 11.90
C TYR A 63 10.91 -6.41 12.40
N ASP A 64 11.27 -6.73 13.62
CA ASP A 64 10.85 -7.95 14.31
C ASP A 64 9.70 -7.62 15.27
N PRO A 65 8.47 -8.10 15.01
CA PRO A 65 7.31 -7.81 15.87
C PRO A 65 7.37 -8.44 17.26
N LEU A 66 8.25 -9.41 17.49
CA LEU A 66 8.40 -10.07 18.80
C LEU A 66 9.29 -9.28 19.74
N THR A 67 10.33 -8.66 19.20
CA THR A 67 11.31 -7.86 19.97
C THR A 67 11.09 -6.37 19.84
N GLU A 68 10.25 -5.95 18.87
CA GLU A 68 9.99 -4.56 18.48
C GLU A 68 11.27 -3.81 18.06
N VAL A 69 12.27 -4.53 17.52
CA VAL A 69 13.58 -4.00 17.11
C VAL A 69 13.69 -3.94 15.59
N TRP A 70 14.28 -2.85 15.11
CA TRP A 70 14.71 -2.70 13.72
C TRP A 70 16.17 -3.11 13.55
N THR A 71 16.45 -3.86 12.50
CA THR A 71 17.80 -4.27 12.14
C THR A 71 18.08 -3.96 10.67
N THR A 72 19.25 -3.38 10.40
CA THR A 72 19.70 -3.14 9.03
C THR A 72 19.95 -4.50 8.34
N THR A 73 19.56 -4.61 7.08
CA THR A 73 19.87 -5.74 6.22
C THR A 73 20.70 -5.25 5.01
N ALA A 74 21.08 -6.15 4.10
CA ALA A 74 21.76 -5.75 2.88
C ALA A 74 20.95 -4.68 2.12
N SER A 75 21.66 -3.84 1.37
CA SER A 75 21.05 -2.80 0.54
C SER A 75 20.73 -3.33 -0.86
N MET A 76 19.72 -2.76 -1.49
CA MET A 76 19.46 -2.94 -2.93
C MET A 76 20.65 -2.43 -3.74
N ASN A 77 20.84 -2.94 -4.95
CA ASN A 77 21.86 -2.46 -5.88
C ASN A 77 21.54 -1.08 -6.43
N THR A 78 20.24 -0.74 -6.54
CA THR A 78 19.77 0.52 -7.11
C THR A 78 18.86 1.26 -6.13
N ALA A 79 19.20 2.53 -5.86
CA ALA A 79 18.35 3.40 -5.06
C ALA A 79 17.03 3.67 -5.79
N ARG A 80 15.90 3.55 -5.06
CA ARG A 80 14.58 3.70 -5.65
C ARG A 80 13.52 4.20 -4.67
N TYR A 81 12.61 5.04 -5.15
CA TYR A 81 11.37 5.40 -4.46
C TYR A 81 10.17 5.26 -5.42
N GLY A 82 8.96 5.16 -4.88
CA GLY A 82 7.76 4.97 -5.71
C GLY A 82 7.81 3.69 -6.55
N HIS A 83 8.58 2.71 -6.09
CA HIS A 83 8.63 1.35 -6.61
C HIS A 83 7.53 0.51 -5.97
N THR A 84 7.30 -0.69 -6.49
CA THR A 84 6.43 -1.68 -5.89
C THR A 84 7.24 -2.82 -5.28
N ALA A 85 6.69 -3.46 -4.24
CA ALA A 85 7.25 -4.65 -3.62
C ALA A 85 6.16 -5.73 -3.50
N THR A 86 6.48 -6.96 -3.88
CA THR A 86 5.56 -8.10 -3.86
C THR A 86 6.23 -9.30 -3.22
N LEU A 87 5.63 -9.87 -2.17
CA LEU A 87 6.04 -11.15 -1.60
C LEU A 87 5.64 -12.27 -2.57
N LEU A 88 6.61 -13.02 -3.05
CA LEU A 88 6.44 -14.16 -3.95
C LEU A 88 6.11 -15.43 -3.18
N SER A 89 5.60 -16.45 -3.89
CA SER A 89 5.24 -17.74 -3.31
C SER A 89 6.44 -18.54 -2.76
N ASP A 90 7.67 -18.24 -3.24
CA ASP A 90 8.91 -18.82 -2.71
C ASP A 90 9.47 -18.09 -1.47
N GLY A 91 8.73 -17.09 -0.99
CA GLY A 91 9.08 -16.28 0.19
C GLY A 91 10.02 -15.11 -0.08
N LYS A 92 10.52 -14.93 -1.31
CA LYS A 92 11.34 -13.77 -1.68
C LYS A 92 10.45 -12.56 -1.91
N VAL A 93 11.04 -11.37 -1.78
CA VAL A 93 10.36 -10.11 -2.10
C VAL A 93 10.90 -9.57 -3.42
N LEU A 94 10.03 -9.45 -4.41
CA LEU A 94 10.32 -8.80 -5.69
C LEU A 94 10.09 -7.29 -5.55
N VAL A 95 11.12 -6.50 -5.83
CA VAL A 95 11.04 -5.04 -5.91
C VAL A 95 11.20 -4.62 -7.37
N VAL A 96 10.28 -3.78 -7.87
CA VAL A 96 10.20 -3.46 -9.31
C VAL A 96 10.08 -1.97 -9.55
N GLY A 97 10.83 -1.47 -10.54
CA GLY A 97 10.69 -0.12 -11.06
C GLY A 97 10.96 0.95 -10.02
N GLY A 98 10.17 2.02 -10.07
CA GLY A 98 10.36 3.22 -9.28
C GLY A 98 11.22 4.24 -9.99
N TYR A 99 11.71 5.21 -9.24
CA TYR A 99 12.53 6.31 -9.75
C TYR A 99 13.86 6.36 -8.99
N SER A 100 14.97 6.42 -9.73
CA SER A 100 16.31 6.59 -9.18
C SER A 100 16.61 8.08 -8.97
N HIS A 101 17.88 8.45 -8.79
CA HIS A 101 18.29 9.86 -8.71
C HIS A 101 17.97 10.64 -10.00
N PHE A 102 17.97 9.99 -11.15
CA PHE A 102 17.94 10.66 -12.45
C PHE A 102 16.80 10.22 -13.36
N GLU A 103 16.30 8.97 -13.22
CA GLU A 103 15.39 8.40 -14.20
C GLU A 103 14.47 7.31 -13.59
N PRO A 104 13.33 7.02 -14.27
CA PRO A 104 12.53 5.87 -13.94
C PRO A 104 13.30 4.58 -14.23
N LEU A 105 13.00 3.52 -13.48
CA LEU A 105 13.70 2.25 -13.52
C LEU A 105 12.86 1.18 -14.23
N SER A 106 13.51 0.39 -15.10
CA SER A 106 12.98 -0.89 -15.57
C SER A 106 13.48 -2.07 -14.74
N SER A 107 14.55 -1.87 -13.98
CA SER A 107 15.19 -2.91 -13.19
C SER A 107 14.32 -3.46 -12.08
N ALA A 108 14.54 -4.74 -11.76
CA ALA A 108 13.92 -5.40 -10.62
C ALA A 108 14.99 -6.16 -9.80
N GLU A 109 14.73 -6.30 -8.51
CA GLU A 109 15.61 -6.99 -7.57
C GLU A 109 14.80 -7.91 -6.66
N LEU A 110 15.41 -9.00 -6.24
CA LEU A 110 14.86 -9.99 -5.33
C LEU A 110 15.59 -9.92 -3.99
N PHE A 111 14.86 -9.77 -2.91
CA PHE A 111 15.35 -9.96 -1.55
C PHE A 111 15.07 -11.39 -1.10
N ASP A 112 16.08 -12.09 -0.64
CA ASP A 112 15.93 -13.41 -0.04
C ASP A 112 15.99 -13.28 1.49
N PRO A 113 14.86 -13.51 2.20
CA PRO A 113 14.82 -13.37 3.66
C PRO A 113 15.63 -14.39 4.43
N LEU A 114 16.02 -15.52 3.81
CA LEU A 114 16.82 -16.57 4.45
C LEU A 114 18.29 -16.17 4.52
N THR A 115 18.78 -15.50 3.48
CA THR A 115 20.19 -15.10 3.36
C THR A 115 20.40 -13.62 3.68
N GLY A 116 19.33 -12.81 3.63
CA GLY A 116 19.40 -11.35 3.77
C GLY A 116 20.00 -10.64 2.56
N VAL A 117 20.13 -11.31 1.40
CA VAL A 117 20.84 -10.81 0.22
C VAL A 117 19.86 -10.31 -0.85
N TRP A 118 20.24 -9.22 -1.53
CA TRP A 118 19.58 -8.73 -2.73
C TRP A 118 20.28 -9.26 -3.99
N THR A 119 19.50 -9.69 -4.96
CA THR A 119 19.99 -10.14 -6.26
C THR A 119 19.22 -9.45 -7.38
N THR A 120 19.90 -9.07 -8.44
CA THR A 120 19.23 -8.56 -9.66
C THR A 120 18.46 -9.70 -10.33
N THR A 121 17.35 -9.34 -10.97
CA THR A 121 16.55 -10.26 -11.79
C THR A 121 16.25 -9.61 -13.14
N GLY A 122 15.45 -10.25 -14.00
CA GLY A 122 15.06 -9.70 -15.29
C GLY A 122 14.47 -8.28 -15.15
N SER A 123 14.70 -7.44 -16.15
CA SER A 123 14.16 -6.08 -16.21
C SER A 123 12.90 -6.04 -17.07
N MET A 124 11.95 -5.14 -16.71
CA MET A 124 10.80 -4.80 -17.57
C MET A 124 11.28 -4.22 -18.91
N SER A 125 10.45 -4.32 -19.92
CA SER A 125 10.72 -3.70 -21.26
C SER A 125 10.66 -2.17 -21.18
N ILE A 126 9.83 -1.61 -20.30
CA ILE A 126 9.66 -0.17 -20.12
C ILE A 126 9.87 0.21 -18.66
N ALA A 127 10.77 1.17 -18.44
CA ALA A 127 10.96 1.77 -17.11
C ALA A 127 9.68 2.46 -16.64
N ARG A 128 9.33 2.31 -15.35
CA ARG A 128 8.10 2.90 -14.82
C ARG A 128 8.13 3.19 -13.33
N HIS A 129 7.40 4.22 -12.91
CA HIS A 129 7.07 4.50 -11.52
C HIS A 129 5.60 4.88 -11.39
N GLY A 130 5.04 4.80 -10.16
CA GLY A 130 3.62 5.04 -9.93
C GLY A 130 2.70 4.03 -10.64
N HIS A 131 3.25 2.87 -10.94
CA HIS A 131 2.57 1.67 -11.44
C HIS A 131 2.05 0.84 -10.27
N THR A 132 1.23 -0.16 -10.58
CA THR A 132 0.81 -1.17 -9.61
C THR A 132 1.45 -2.51 -9.90
N ALA A 133 1.64 -3.34 -8.85
CA ALA A 133 2.08 -4.73 -8.97
C ALA A 133 1.13 -5.63 -8.18
N SER A 134 0.66 -6.71 -8.81
CA SER A 134 -0.30 -7.65 -8.22
C SER A 134 0.19 -9.09 -8.40
N LEU A 135 0.28 -9.84 -7.29
CA LEU A 135 0.54 -11.28 -7.34
C LEU A 135 -0.69 -12.02 -7.85
N LEU A 136 -0.52 -12.81 -8.89
CA LEU A 136 -1.56 -13.64 -9.48
C LEU A 136 -1.59 -15.04 -8.84
N ALA A 137 -2.69 -15.75 -9.02
CA ALA A 137 -2.87 -17.09 -8.46
C ALA A 137 -1.88 -18.14 -9.01
N ASP A 138 -1.34 -17.91 -10.22
CA ASP A 138 -0.30 -18.75 -10.83
C ASP A 138 1.13 -18.41 -10.37
N GLY A 139 1.26 -17.48 -9.40
CA GLY A 139 2.53 -17.04 -8.83
C GLY A 139 3.27 -15.96 -9.64
N LYS A 140 2.77 -15.57 -10.81
CA LYS A 140 3.33 -14.45 -11.57
C LYS A 140 2.95 -13.11 -10.96
N VAL A 141 3.72 -12.07 -11.27
CA VAL A 141 3.42 -10.70 -10.83
C VAL A 141 3.04 -9.86 -12.04
N LEU A 142 1.81 -9.34 -12.03
CA LEU A 142 1.32 -8.38 -13.02
C LEU A 142 1.77 -6.97 -12.61
N VAL A 143 2.45 -6.28 -13.51
CA VAL A 143 2.78 -4.86 -13.39
C VAL A 143 2.01 -4.09 -14.46
N ALA A 144 1.31 -3.01 -14.10
CA ALA A 144 0.45 -2.28 -15.01
C ALA A 144 0.56 -0.76 -14.85
N GLY A 145 0.51 -0.04 -15.97
CA GLY A 145 0.47 1.41 -16.00
C GLY A 145 1.74 2.08 -15.50
N GLY A 146 1.56 3.24 -14.86
CA GLY A 146 2.64 4.11 -14.40
C GLY A 146 3.04 5.16 -15.43
N THR A 147 4.18 5.79 -15.21
CA THR A 147 4.75 6.75 -16.14
C THR A 147 6.26 6.53 -16.33
N SER A 148 6.76 6.89 -17.51
CA SER A 148 8.17 6.84 -17.87
C SER A 148 8.56 8.15 -18.55
N ARG A 149 9.46 8.93 -17.94
CA ARG A 149 9.96 10.20 -18.50
C ARG A 149 8.83 11.14 -19.00
N GLY A 150 7.75 11.22 -18.23
CA GLY A 150 6.59 12.06 -18.56
C GLY A 150 5.58 11.42 -19.52
N VAL A 151 5.84 10.22 -20.03
CA VAL A 151 4.89 9.45 -20.85
C VAL A 151 4.05 8.57 -19.96
N TYR A 152 2.74 8.74 -19.97
CA TYR A 152 1.80 7.87 -19.27
C TYR A 152 1.69 6.53 -19.98
N LEU A 153 1.60 5.45 -19.23
CA LEU A 153 1.67 4.09 -19.76
C LEU A 153 0.33 3.37 -19.61
N ARG A 154 -0.06 2.66 -20.67
CA ARG A 154 -1.12 1.64 -20.65
C ARG A 154 -0.55 0.21 -20.70
N GLY A 155 0.77 0.07 -20.91
CA GLY A 155 1.42 -1.23 -21.02
C GLY A 155 1.41 -1.99 -19.69
N ALA A 156 1.21 -3.31 -19.79
CA ALA A 156 1.32 -4.23 -18.67
C ALA A 156 2.28 -5.37 -19.00
N GLU A 157 2.99 -5.84 -17.99
CA GLU A 157 3.99 -6.90 -18.09
C GLU A 157 3.80 -7.92 -16.96
N LEU A 158 4.08 -9.18 -17.25
CA LEU A 158 4.08 -10.28 -16.29
C LEU A 158 5.52 -10.71 -15.99
N TYR A 159 5.87 -10.73 -14.71
CA TYR A 159 7.09 -11.34 -14.21
C TYR A 159 6.81 -12.81 -13.85
N ASP A 160 7.61 -13.71 -14.40
CA ASP A 160 7.57 -15.13 -14.02
C ASP A 160 8.76 -15.46 -13.09
N PRO A 161 8.50 -15.74 -11.79
CA PRO A 161 9.55 -16.02 -10.83
C PRO A 161 10.38 -17.27 -11.16
N SER A 162 9.80 -18.24 -11.87
CA SER A 162 10.48 -19.50 -12.22
C SER A 162 11.57 -19.33 -13.28
N THR A 163 11.31 -18.45 -14.25
CA THR A 163 12.24 -18.12 -15.34
C THR A 163 13.01 -16.83 -15.09
N ARG A 164 12.52 -15.99 -14.16
CA ARG A 164 13.01 -14.63 -13.90
C ARG A 164 12.91 -13.69 -15.10
N LEU A 165 11.99 -13.97 -16.00
CA LEU A 165 11.77 -13.18 -17.21
C LEU A 165 10.48 -12.37 -17.12
N TRP A 166 10.45 -11.27 -17.88
CA TRP A 166 9.28 -10.44 -18.12
C TRP A 166 8.70 -10.73 -19.50
N ILE A 167 7.38 -10.79 -19.57
CA ILE A 167 6.66 -10.92 -20.85
C ILE A 167 5.55 -9.87 -20.91
N ASN A 168 5.35 -9.27 -22.09
CA ASN A 168 4.23 -8.39 -22.30
C ASN A 168 2.91 -9.16 -22.20
N THR A 169 1.90 -8.49 -21.65
CA THR A 169 0.53 -9.00 -21.60
C THR A 169 -0.42 -7.97 -22.20
N GLY A 170 -1.75 -8.19 -22.13
CA GLY A 170 -2.73 -7.22 -22.61
C GLY A 170 -2.52 -5.83 -22.00
N ASN A 171 -2.76 -4.79 -22.78
CA ASN A 171 -2.65 -3.41 -22.32
C ASN A 171 -3.96 -2.92 -21.72
N LEU A 172 -3.87 -2.02 -20.73
CA LEU A 172 -4.98 -1.20 -20.28
C LEU A 172 -5.61 -0.44 -21.48
N THR A 173 -6.87 -0.11 -21.40
CA THR A 173 -7.54 0.72 -22.39
C THR A 173 -7.17 2.19 -22.25
N THR A 174 -6.90 2.61 -21.00
CA THR A 174 -6.53 3.99 -20.65
C THR A 174 -5.18 4.00 -19.93
N GLU A 175 -4.29 4.92 -20.35
CA GLU A 175 -3.05 5.21 -19.62
C GLU A 175 -3.41 5.67 -18.20
N ARG A 176 -2.63 5.22 -17.20
CA ARG A 176 -2.86 5.66 -15.80
C ARG A 176 -1.61 5.61 -14.93
N TYR A 177 -1.47 6.64 -14.12
CA TYR A 177 -0.40 6.82 -13.15
C TYR A 177 -1.00 7.02 -11.75
N ALA A 178 -0.33 6.54 -10.71
CA ALA A 178 -0.77 6.67 -9.32
C ALA A 178 -2.22 6.19 -9.07
N HIS A 179 -2.62 5.18 -9.84
CA HIS A 179 -3.85 4.42 -9.67
C HIS A 179 -3.67 3.35 -8.58
N THR A 180 -4.75 2.72 -8.17
CA THR A 180 -4.70 1.56 -7.26
C THR A 180 -5.13 0.28 -7.98
N ALA A 181 -4.71 -0.86 -7.44
CA ALA A 181 -5.09 -2.19 -7.93
C ALA A 181 -5.51 -3.09 -6.76
N VAL A 182 -6.53 -3.90 -6.97
CA VAL A 182 -7.06 -4.85 -6.00
C VAL A 182 -7.25 -6.22 -6.66
N THR A 183 -6.68 -7.27 -6.05
CA THR A 183 -6.99 -8.65 -6.44
C THR A 183 -8.34 -9.05 -5.87
N LEU A 184 -9.31 -9.30 -6.74
CA LEU A 184 -10.66 -9.70 -6.36
C LEU A 184 -10.72 -11.19 -5.94
N LYS A 185 -11.81 -11.60 -5.26
CA LYS A 185 -11.98 -13.00 -4.82
C LYS A 185 -12.02 -14.01 -5.99
N ASN A 186 -12.42 -13.56 -7.19
CA ASN A 186 -12.43 -14.39 -8.41
C ASN A 186 -11.07 -14.44 -9.13
N GLY A 187 -10.02 -13.83 -8.55
CA GLY A 187 -8.67 -13.81 -9.11
C GLY A 187 -8.44 -12.73 -10.18
N LYS A 188 -9.45 -11.99 -10.61
CA LYS A 188 -9.26 -10.84 -11.52
C LYS A 188 -8.62 -9.68 -10.75
N ILE A 189 -7.92 -8.81 -11.48
CA ILE A 189 -7.32 -7.60 -10.91
C ILE A 189 -8.15 -6.40 -11.34
N LEU A 190 -8.74 -5.72 -10.37
CA LEU A 190 -9.42 -4.44 -10.58
C LEU A 190 -8.40 -3.32 -10.47
N VAL A 191 -8.29 -2.50 -11.51
CA VAL A 191 -7.49 -1.28 -11.54
C VAL A 191 -8.43 -0.09 -11.61
N LEU A 192 -8.18 0.93 -10.81
CA LEU A 192 -9.13 2.04 -10.65
C LEU A 192 -8.46 3.39 -10.42
N GLY A 193 -9.07 4.43 -10.99
CA GLY A 193 -8.63 5.82 -10.84
C GLY A 193 -7.25 6.08 -11.42
N GLY A 194 -6.55 7.01 -10.80
CA GLY A 194 -5.25 7.49 -11.24
C GLY A 194 -5.34 8.78 -12.03
N ASP A 195 -4.24 9.12 -12.68
CA ASP A 195 -4.06 10.36 -13.43
C ASP A 195 -3.56 10.09 -14.83
N VAL A 196 -4.02 10.87 -15.79
CA VAL A 196 -3.43 11.04 -17.12
C VAL A 196 -3.47 12.50 -17.51
N MET A 197 -2.31 13.13 -17.74
CA MET A 197 -2.18 14.53 -18.16
C MET A 197 -3.01 15.51 -17.29
N ALA A 198 -2.94 15.34 -15.97
CA ALA A 198 -3.69 16.11 -14.97
C ALA A 198 -5.23 15.89 -14.99
N VAL A 199 -5.73 14.91 -15.76
CA VAL A 199 -7.10 14.45 -15.69
C VAL A 199 -7.19 13.31 -14.70
N ARG A 200 -7.99 13.46 -13.65
CA ARG A 200 -8.23 12.41 -12.66
C ARG A 200 -9.26 11.43 -13.20
N LEU A 201 -8.87 10.17 -13.24
CA LEU A 201 -9.70 9.11 -13.81
C LEU A 201 -10.72 8.61 -12.79
N ASN A 202 -11.96 8.47 -13.24
CA ASN A 202 -12.99 7.72 -12.53
C ASN A 202 -13.19 6.31 -13.13
N SER A 203 -12.59 6.04 -14.27
CA SER A 203 -12.70 4.76 -14.97
C SER A 203 -12.01 3.64 -14.22
N THR A 204 -12.55 2.43 -14.37
CA THR A 204 -11.98 1.21 -13.83
C THR A 204 -11.88 0.12 -14.90
N GLU A 205 -10.89 -0.74 -14.76
CA GLU A 205 -10.62 -1.83 -15.69
C GLU A 205 -10.32 -3.13 -14.93
N LEU A 206 -10.75 -4.24 -15.50
CA LEU A 206 -10.53 -5.59 -14.99
C LEU A 206 -9.52 -6.31 -15.89
N TYR A 207 -8.47 -6.84 -15.28
CA TYR A 207 -7.57 -7.80 -15.92
C TYR A 207 -8.02 -9.21 -15.58
N ASP A 208 -8.21 -10.03 -16.58
CA ASP A 208 -8.47 -11.47 -16.43
C ASP A 208 -7.19 -12.26 -16.70
N PRO A 209 -6.58 -12.90 -15.67
CA PRO A 209 -5.33 -13.64 -15.83
C PRO A 209 -5.45 -14.86 -16.78
N SER A 210 -6.67 -15.42 -16.94
CA SER A 210 -6.89 -16.59 -17.79
C SER A 210 -6.84 -16.26 -19.27
N THR A 211 -7.40 -15.12 -19.65
CA THR A 211 -7.42 -14.62 -21.03
C THR A 211 -6.28 -13.63 -21.34
N LYS A 212 -5.68 -13.07 -20.28
CA LYS A 212 -4.67 -11.98 -20.34
C LYS A 212 -5.22 -10.70 -20.98
N LEU A 213 -6.53 -10.48 -20.90
CA LEU A 213 -7.20 -9.31 -21.48
C LEU A 213 -7.64 -8.34 -20.39
N TRP A 214 -7.68 -7.07 -20.76
CA TRP A 214 -8.29 -6.00 -20.01
C TRP A 214 -9.68 -5.68 -20.57
N THR A 215 -10.62 -5.44 -19.68
CA THR A 215 -11.99 -4.99 -20.02
C THR A 215 -12.35 -3.80 -19.16
N ASN A 216 -13.07 -2.84 -19.76
CA ASN A 216 -13.65 -1.76 -18.96
C ASN A 216 -14.69 -2.33 -18.00
N SER A 217 -14.78 -1.74 -16.83
CA SER A 217 -15.80 -2.02 -15.83
C SER A 217 -16.54 -0.74 -15.45
N GLY A 218 -17.45 -0.80 -14.49
CA GLY A 218 -18.17 0.38 -14.01
C GLY A 218 -17.22 1.50 -13.58
N SER A 219 -17.65 2.76 -13.74
CA SER A 219 -16.84 3.91 -13.31
C SER A 219 -17.28 4.42 -11.94
N MET A 220 -16.32 4.88 -11.14
CA MET A 220 -16.58 5.68 -9.94
C MET A 220 -17.34 6.96 -10.31
N LYS A 221 -18.03 7.53 -9.38
CA LYS A 221 -18.71 8.83 -9.54
C LYS A 221 -17.69 9.96 -9.69
N ILE A 222 -16.58 9.88 -8.98
CA ILE A 222 -15.56 10.93 -8.93
C ILE A 222 -14.20 10.36 -9.32
N GLY A 223 -13.50 11.06 -10.24
CA GLY A 223 -12.10 10.75 -10.56
C GLY A 223 -11.17 11.06 -9.39
N ARG A 224 -10.26 10.15 -9.08
CA ARG A 224 -9.38 10.32 -7.92
C ARG A 224 -7.99 9.71 -8.11
N VAL A 225 -7.00 10.35 -7.51
CA VAL A 225 -5.61 9.92 -7.44
C VAL A 225 -5.15 9.88 -5.98
N ARG A 226 -4.16 9.04 -5.65
CA ARG A 226 -3.64 8.85 -4.28
C ARG A 226 -4.71 8.48 -3.25
N HIS A 227 -5.78 7.85 -3.72
CA HIS A 227 -6.81 7.21 -2.92
C HIS A 227 -6.34 5.83 -2.48
N THR A 228 -7.06 5.19 -1.59
CA THR A 228 -6.87 3.78 -1.25
C THR A 228 -8.03 2.93 -1.73
N ALA A 229 -7.74 1.66 -2.02
CA ALA A 229 -8.74 0.66 -2.38
C ALA A 229 -8.54 -0.58 -1.50
N SER A 230 -9.62 -1.07 -0.90
CA SER A 230 -9.60 -2.17 0.07
C SER A 230 -10.63 -3.24 -0.29
N LEU A 231 -10.18 -4.49 -0.48
CA LEU A 231 -11.09 -5.63 -0.64
C LEU A 231 -11.69 -6.00 0.72
N LEU A 232 -12.99 -5.83 0.85
CA LEU A 232 -13.72 -6.13 2.06
C LEU A 232 -14.00 -7.64 2.22
N LEU A 233 -14.30 -8.08 3.44
CA LEU A 233 -14.62 -9.50 3.70
C LEU A 233 -15.86 -9.99 2.94
N ASN A 234 -16.82 -9.11 2.63
CA ASN A 234 -17.99 -9.42 1.79
C ASN A 234 -17.68 -9.50 0.29
N GLY A 235 -16.44 -9.16 -0.13
CA GLY A 235 -15.99 -9.21 -1.52
C GLY A 235 -16.18 -7.90 -2.30
N LYS A 236 -16.85 -6.90 -1.75
CA LYS A 236 -16.87 -5.54 -2.33
C LYS A 236 -15.53 -4.86 -2.17
N VAL A 237 -15.26 -3.83 -2.98
CA VAL A 237 -14.06 -3.00 -2.86
C VAL A 237 -14.46 -1.61 -2.38
N LEU A 238 -13.92 -1.21 -1.22
CA LEU A 238 -14.06 0.15 -0.71
C LEU A 238 -12.97 1.02 -1.32
N VAL A 239 -13.35 2.15 -1.90
CA VAL A 239 -12.43 3.22 -2.31
C VAL A 239 -12.69 4.44 -1.46
N THR A 240 -11.64 5.05 -0.94
CA THR A 240 -11.80 6.20 -0.04
C THR A 240 -10.73 7.25 -0.24
N GLY A 241 -11.13 8.52 -0.06
CA GLY A 241 -10.24 9.67 -0.13
C GLY A 241 -9.65 9.93 -1.51
N GLY A 242 -8.46 10.50 -1.50
CA GLY A 242 -7.74 10.91 -2.70
C GLY A 242 -7.97 12.38 -3.02
N TYR A 243 -7.54 12.75 -4.21
CA TYR A 243 -7.44 14.13 -4.66
C TYR A 243 -7.84 14.29 -6.13
N ASP A 244 -8.49 15.43 -6.43
CA ASP A 244 -8.62 16.00 -7.77
C ASP A 244 -8.35 17.52 -7.66
N VAL A 245 -9.34 18.37 -7.89
CA VAL A 245 -9.26 19.80 -7.62
C VAL A 245 -9.25 20.08 -6.11
N SER A 246 -9.86 19.17 -5.34
CA SER A 246 -9.92 19.21 -3.87
C SER A 246 -9.61 17.84 -3.27
N PHE A 247 -9.34 17.81 -1.97
CA PHE A 247 -9.16 16.56 -1.21
C PHE A 247 -10.53 15.98 -0.88
N PHE A 248 -10.63 14.64 -0.96
CA PHE A 248 -11.88 13.94 -0.73
C PHE A 248 -11.96 13.29 0.65
N SER A 249 -13.12 13.43 1.29
CA SER A 249 -13.57 12.54 2.35
C SER A 249 -14.45 11.40 1.80
N SER A 250 -14.97 11.56 0.59
CA SER A 250 -15.94 10.64 0.00
C SER A 250 -15.39 9.23 -0.20
N SER A 251 -16.30 8.26 -0.06
CA SER A 251 -16.02 6.85 -0.29
C SER A 251 -17.07 6.24 -1.22
N GLU A 252 -16.66 5.23 -1.98
CA GLU A 252 -17.50 4.49 -2.91
C GLU A 252 -17.24 2.98 -2.75
N LEU A 253 -18.28 2.17 -2.98
CA LEU A 253 -18.22 0.70 -2.98
C LEU A 253 -18.39 0.17 -4.38
N TYR A 254 -17.47 -0.68 -4.82
CA TYR A 254 -17.60 -1.48 -6.04
C TYR A 254 -18.09 -2.88 -5.71
N ASP A 255 -19.11 -3.33 -6.41
CA ASP A 255 -19.61 -4.70 -6.33
C ASP A 255 -19.14 -5.49 -7.55
N PRO A 256 -18.20 -6.47 -7.38
CA PRO A 256 -17.70 -7.26 -8.51
C PRO A 256 -18.73 -8.15 -9.20
N SER A 257 -19.89 -8.41 -8.59
CA SER A 257 -20.93 -9.27 -9.16
C SER A 257 -21.80 -8.51 -10.18
N THR A 258 -21.96 -7.22 -9.99
CA THR A 258 -22.76 -6.34 -10.85
C THR A 258 -21.90 -5.36 -11.64
N GLU A 259 -20.62 -5.22 -11.27
CA GLU A 259 -19.67 -4.24 -11.78
C GLU A 259 -20.14 -2.79 -11.58
N LEU A 260 -20.99 -2.54 -10.57
CA LEU A 260 -21.52 -1.21 -10.28
C LEU A 260 -20.81 -0.58 -9.08
N TRP A 261 -20.76 0.76 -9.10
CA TRP A 261 -20.32 1.61 -8.02
C TRP A 261 -21.49 2.24 -7.30
N THR A 262 -21.43 2.31 -5.97
CA THR A 262 -22.42 2.95 -5.11
C THR A 262 -21.73 3.86 -4.09
N ASP A 263 -22.37 4.99 -3.77
CA ASP A 263 -21.92 5.84 -2.65
C ASP A 263 -22.04 5.06 -1.33
N THR A 264 -21.14 5.34 -0.39
CA THR A 264 -21.21 4.87 1.00
C THR A 264 -20.87 6.03 1.93
N GLY A 265 -20.79 5.79 3.24
CA GLY A 265 -20.46 6.85 4.20
C GLY A 265 -19.14 7.54 3.92
N ASP A 266 -19.03 8.81 4.22
CA ASP A 266 -17.83 9.62 4.05
C ASP A 266 -16.99 9.68 5.32
N MET A 267 -15.65 9.75 5.17
CA MET A 267 -14.74 10.04 6.28
C MET A 267 -15.05 11.40 6.91
N ASN A 268 -14.70 11.59 8.17
CA ASN A 268 -14.80 12.89 8.84
C ASN A 268 -13.76 13.89 8.32
N SER A 269 -12.63 13.40 7.81
CA SER A 269 -11.55 14.24 7.29
C SER A 269 -11.16 13.83 5.88
N ALA A 270 -11.18 14.80 4.97
CA ALA A 270 -10.64 14.62 3.62
C ALA A 270 -9.13 14.34 3.69
N ARG A 271 -8.64 13.41 2.87
CA ARG A 271 -7.22 13.02 2.86
C ARG A 271 -6.78 12.36 1.56
N ASP A 272 -5.53 12.61 1.17
CA ASP A 272 -4.83 11.84 0.13
C ASP A 272 -3.55 11.20 0.68
N GLY A 273 -2.98 10.23 -0.03
CA GLY A 273 -1.71 9.59 0.36
C GLY A 273 -1.72 8.98 1.76
N HIS A 274 -2.89 8.67 2.28
CA HIS A 274 -3.12 7.89 3.49
C HIS A 274 -2.91 6.40 3.23
N THR A 275 -2.87 5.60 4.29
CA THR A 275 -2.92 4.14 4.19
C THR A 275 -4.24 3.59 4.68
N ALA A 276 -4.65 2.44 4.13
CA ALA A 276 -5.84 1.72 4.55
C ALA A 276 -5.51 0.25 4.83
N SER A 277 -6.06 -0.31 5.91
CA SER A 277 -5.85 -1.69 6.32
C SER A 277 -7.17 -2.34 6.71
N VAL A 278 -7.51 -3.48 6.09
CA VAL A 278 -8.68 -4.29 6.46
C VAL A 278 -8.31 -5.13 7.67
N LEU A 279 -8.92 -4.84 8.82
CA LEU A 279 -8.67 -5.52 10.09
C LEU A 279 -9.36 -6.90 10.11
N ALA A 280 -8.94 -7.78 11.03
CA ALA A 280 -9.51 -9.12 11.17
C ALA A 280 -11.02 -9.11 11.49
N ASN A 281 -11.52 -8.05 12.14
CA ASN A 281 -12.95 -7.85 12.39
C ASN A 281 -13.74 -7.31 11.18
N GLY A 282 -13.08 -7.15 10.02
CA GLY A 282 -13.66 -6.67 8.77
C GLY A 282 -13.77 -5.15 8.63
N LYS A 283 -13.47 -4.37 9.66
CA LYS A 283 -13.42 -2.91 9.56
C LYS A 283 -12.19 -2.45 8.78
N VAL A 284 -12.26 -1.27 8.18
CA VAL A 284 -11.13 -0.68 7.45
C VAL A 284 -10.57 0.48 8.27
N LEU A 285 -9.31 0.36 8.66
CA LEU A 285 -8.57 1.41 9.38
C LEU A 285 -7.85 2.29 8.36
N VAL A 286 -8.17 3.59 8.36
CA VAL A 286 -7.54 4.62 7.51
C VAL A 286 -6.67 5.52 8.39
N ILE A 287 -5.41 5.71 7.97
CA ILE A 287 -4.38 6.31 8.82
C ILE A 287 -3.69 7.45 8.09
N GLY A 288 -3.60 8.61 8.73
CA GLY A 288 -2.79 9.75 8.30
C GLY A 288 -3.15 10.30 6.93
N GLY A 289 -2.13 10.67 6.15
CA GLY A 289 -2.27 11.31 4.84
C GLY A 289 -2.05 12.81 4.90
N ASP A 290 -2.46 13.50 3.85
CA ASP A 290 -2.36 14.95 3.70
C ASP A 290 -3.72 15.57 3.42
N ARG A 291 -3.88 16.82 3.88
CA ARG A 291 -4.99 17.70 3.54
C ARG A 291 -4.47 19.12 3.38
N HIS A 292 -4.37 19.60 2.15
CA HIS A 292 -3.90 20.97 1.82
C HIS A 292 -2.51 21.30 2.38
N GLY A 293 -1.56 20.34 2.34
CA GLY A 293 -0.21 20.49 2.88
C GLY A 293 -0.12 20.34 4.40
N ILE A 294 -1.23 19.98 5.05
CA ILE A 294 -1.27 19.63 6.48
C ILE A 294 -1.26 18.12 6.59
N HIS A 295 -0.16 17.56 7.07
CA HIS A 295 -0.07 16.13 7.30
C HIS A 295 -0.90 15.74 8.53
N LEU A 296 -1.66 14.66 8.40
CA LEU A 296 -2.63 14.21 9.39
C LEU A 296 -2.04 13.15 10.33
N ASN A 297 -2.40 13.23 11.62
CA ASN A 297 -2.24 12.14 12.58
C ASN A 297 -3.57 11.44 12.84
N SER A 298 -4.67 11.97 12.34
CA SER A 298 -6.01 11.43 12.56
C SER A 298 -6.20 10.08 11.90
N VAL A 299 -7.00 9.24 12.55
CA VAL A 299 -7.29 7.86 12.18
C VAL A 299 -8.78 7.64 12.22
N GLU A 300 -9.31 6.95 11.20
CA GLU A 300 -10.73 6.66 11.09
C GLU A 300 -10.98 5.19 10.78
N LEU A 301 -12.09 4.67 11.25
CA LEU A 301 -12.55 3.30 11.03
C LEU A 301 -13.85 3.31 10.24
N TYR A 302 -13.86 2.58 9.12
CA TYR A 302 -15.07 2.26 8.37
C TYR A 302 -15.62 0.91 8.81
N ASP A 303 -16.91 0.87 9.11
CA ASP A 303 -17.63 -0.37 9.41
C ASP A 303 -18.48 -0.78 8.20
N PRO A 304 -18.13 -1.88 7.48
CA PRO A 304 -18.88 -2.32 6.30
C PRO A 304 -20.30 -2.81 6.58
N LEU A 305 -20.67 -3.07 7.84
CA LEU A 305 -22.01 -3.50 8.21
C LEU A 305 -23.00 -2.33 8.35
N THR A 306 -22.50 -1.19 8.83
CA THR A 306 -23.31 0.02 9.02
C THR A 306 -23.05 1.08 7.95
N GLU A 307 -21.98 0.89 7.17
CA GLU A 307 -21.46 1.85 6.17
C GLU A 307 -21.09 3.22 6.77
N LEU A 308 -20.76 3.24 8.06
CA LEU A 308 -20.40 4.47 8.79
C LEU A 308 -18.92 4.54 9.10
N TRP A 309 -18.41 5.78 9.16
CA TRP A 309 -17.08 6.11 9.62
C TRP A 309 -17.11 6.61 11.07
N THR A 310 -16.13 6.20 11.84
CA THR A 310 -15.93 6.65 13.22
C THR A 310 -14.46 7.03 13.43
N ASN A 311 -14.24 8.09 14.23
CA ASN A 311 -12.87 8.44 14.63
C ASN A 311 -12.30 7.34 15.53
N ALA A 312 -11.05 6.98 15.29
CA ALA A 312 -10.23 6.20 16.21
C ALA A 312 -9.26 7.12 16.96
N SER A 313 -8.43 6.57 17.83
CA SER A 313 -7.38 7.35 18.49
C SER A 313 -6.33 7.80 17.46
N ASP A 314 -5.87 9.04 17.59
CA ASP A 314 -4.87 9.62 16.70
C ASP A 314 -3.47 9.06 16.96
N MET A 315 -2.63 9.01 15.91
CA MET A 315 -1.20 8.73 16.04
C MET A 315 -0.48 9.83 16.85
N ASN A 316 0.66 9.48 17.43
CA ASN A 316 1.52 10.46 18.09
C ASN A 316 2.15 11.45 17.09
N TYR A 317 2.38 11.00 15.86
CA TYR A 317 2.98 11.82 14.79
C TYR A 317 2.08 11.84 13.56
N SER A 318 1.89 13.02 12.98
CA SER A 318 1.28 13.14 11.65
C SER A 318 2.20 12.53 10.60
N ARG A 319 1.62 11.88 9.56
CA ARG A 319 2.39 11.15 8.55
C ARG A 319 1.73 11.18 7.19
N TYR A 320 2.56 11.43 6.17
CA TYR A 320 2.24 11.27 4.75
C TYR A 320 3.30 10.38 4.09
N GLY A 321 2.90 9.54 3.14
CA GLY A 321 3.83 8.65 2.43
C GLY A 321 4.51 7.60 3.34
N HIS A 322 3.86 7.26 4.45
CA HIS A 322 4.21 6.18 5.37
C HIS A 322 3.70 4.83 4.85
N THR A 323 4.10 3.75 5.50
CA THR A 323 3.52 2.42 5.28
C THR A 323 2.74 1.97 6.50
N ALA A 324 1.69 1.17 6.27
CA ALA A 324 0.93 0.48 7.31
C ALA A 324 0.87 -1.02 6.99
N THR A 325 1.18 -1.86 7.98
CA THR A 325 1.25 -3.32 7.78
C THR A 325 0.63 -4.05 8.97
N ILE A 326 -0.32 -4.95 8.69
CA ILE A 326 -0.92 -5.82 9.72
C ILE A 326 0.07 -6.92 10.10
N LEU A 327 0.43 -6.95 11.38
CA LEU A 327 1.35 -7.93 11.95
C LEU A 327 0.66 -9.27 12.21
N THR A 328 1.43 -10.29 12.61
CA THR A 328 0.90 -11.61 12.99
C THR A 328 0.12 -11.59 14.31
N ASN A 329 0.38 -10.61 15.18
CA ASN A 329 -0.34 -10.37 16.44
C ASN A 329 -1.53 -9.41 16.27
N GLU A 330 -1.98 -9.21 15.02
CA GLU A 330 -3.11 -8.36 14.64
C GLU A 330 -2.88 -6.85 14.83
N LYS A 331 -1.82 -6.39 15.48
CA LYS A 331 -1.49 -4.96 15.52
C LYS A 331 -1.17 -4.42 14.12
N VAL A 332 -1.37 -3.12 13.92
CA VAL A 332 -0.94 -2.43 12.69
C VAL A 332 0.33 -1.66 12.98
N LEU A 333 1.41 -2.01 12.29
CA LEU A 333 2.67 -1.25 12.30
C LEU A 333 2.55 -0.12 11.28
N VAL A 334 2.76 1.11 11.73
CA VAL A 334 2.92 2.29 10.88
C VAL A 334 4.35 2.76 10.96
N ALA A 335 5.03 2.93 9.83
CA ALA A 335 6.45 3.24 9.82
C ALA A 335 6.80 4.34 8.81
N GLY A 336 7.71 5.24 9.22
CA GLY A 336 8.24 6.29 8.37
C GLY A 336 7.22 7.34 7.94
N GLY A 337 7.39 7.82 6.72
CA GLY A 337 6.62 8.93 6.17
C GLY A 337 7.30 10.29 6.42
N THR A 338 6.55 11.34 6.23
CA THR A 338 7.00 12.71 6.48
C THR A 338 5.92 13.52 7.19
N ASN A 339 6.34 14.48 7.99
CA ASN A 339 5.50 15.57 8.50
C ASN A 339 6.12 16.93 8.09
N SER A 340 6.87 17.61 8.92
CA SER A 340 7.75 18.68 8.52
C SER A 340 9.18 18.19 8.20
N THR A 341 9.47 16.95 8.62
CA THR A 341 10.74 16.25 8.41
C THR A 341 10.47 14.80 8.00
N HIS A 342 11.47 14.12 7.43
CA HIS A 342 11.38 12.70 7.17
C HIS A 342 11.46 11.91 8.47
N LEU A 343 10.59 10.93 8.64
CA LEU A 343 10.43 10.17 9.88
C LEU A 343 11.15 8.82 9.79
N ASN A 344 11.87 8.47 10.87
CA ASN A 344 12.34 7.11 11.12
C ASN A 344 11.49 6.41 12.19
N SER A 345 10.61 7.15 12.87
CA SER A 345 9.74 6.60 13.91
C SER A 345 8.71 5.63 13.37
N ALA A 346 8.31 4.69 14.22
CA ALA A 346 7.23 3.77 13.97
C ALA A 346 6.29 3.69 15.19
N GLU A 347 5.03 3.36 14.92
CA GLU A 347 3.97 3.24 15.92
C GLU A 347 3.16 1.97 15.68
N LEU A 348 2.61 1.40 16.75
CA LEU A 348 1.74 0.24 16.72
C LEU A 348 0.33 0.63 17.14
N TYR A 349 -0.65 0.25 16.32
CA TYR A 349 -2.07 0.37 16.66
C TYR A 349 -2.64 -0.96 17.13
N SER A 350 -3.33 -0.95 18.27
CA SER A 350 -4.05 -2.11 18.82
C SER A 350 -5.54 -1.79 18.91
N TRP A 351 -6.39 -2.70 18.39
CA TRP A 351 -7.86 -2.51 18.38
C TRP A 351 -8.62 -3.58 19.18
N THR A 352 -7.91 -4.56 19.76
CA THR A 352 -8.46 -5.67 20.60
C THR A 352 -7.85 -5.67 21.97
#